data_1b9362a41f65c751dbd61962ff52185f
#
_entry.id   1b9362a41f65c751dbd61962ff52185f
#
_cell.length_a   1.000
_cell.length_b   1.000
_cell.length_c   1.000
_cell.angle_alpha   90.00
_cell.angle_beta   90.00
_cell.angle_gamma   90.00
#
_symmetry.space_group_name_H-M   'P 1'
#
loop_
_entity.id
_entity.type
_entity.pdbx_description
1 polymer ?
#
loop_
_entity_poly.entity_id
_entity_poly.type
_entity_poly.pdbx_seq_one_letter_code
_entity_poly.pdbx_strand_id
1 'polypeptide(L)'
;MDNIECKICKSRSKYLISKDGYDHYLCSECSFVFVYPSLNREYISNEIYSEKNNYQKNKKNKIVVKRPTDKQEKIFRFISLTQGKSILDIGSSNGEFMIFCKERGLDVKGVEINKSTADFALSLGLSVFNGPIESYDTREKFDYVYLGDVIEHVEDPVLLIKKCKDLLKDNGYIIVITPNLDSVWSKLTYRLYKYFKIPWSSLEPPYHLSNFKTKTIQYLFSSLNLKMFSKWKNKMPTLKYELGSLHLVKRYKKEKTMKNFIFVCFAFILYTLIYMINKIFHPFFREGFSMTYIAKK
;
A
#
# COMPACT_ATOMS: atom_id res chain seq x y z
N MET A 1 9.62 22.90 18.83
CA MET A 1 9.41 21.55 18.25
C MET A 1 7.93 21.44 17.96
N ASP A 2 7.56 21.40 16.71
CA ASP A 2 6.16 21.41 16.29
C ASP A 2 5.44 20.19 16.84
N ASN A 3 4.31 20.45 17.47
CA ASN A 3 3.48 19.44 18.11
C ASN A 3 2.59 18.77 17.05
N ILE A 4 3.20 17.93 16.20
CA ILE A 4 2.50 17.29 15.08
C ILE A 4 1.63 16.17 15.63
N GLU A 5 0.33 16.28 15.37
CA GLU A 5 -0.65 15.29 15.78
C GLU A 5 -0.76 14.13 14.77
N CYS A 6 -0.88 12.93 15.30
CA CYS A 6 -1.17 11.73 14.52
C CYS A 6 -2.58 11.79 13.96
N LYS A 7 -2.74 11.57 12.65
CA LYS A 7 -4.05 11.54 11.99
C LYS A 7 -4.97 10.44 12.51
N ILE A 8 -4.40 9.31 13.00
CA ILE A 8 -5.18 8.15 13.47
C ILE A 8 -5.61 8.29 14.94
N CYS A 9 -4.67 8.58 15.87
CA CYS A 9 -4.96 8.54 17.31
C CYS A 9 -4.85 9.89 18.02
N LYS A 10 -4.57 10.97 17.29
CA LYS A 10 -4.40 12.35 17.80
C LYS A 10 -3.24 12.55 18.78
N SER A 11 -2.47 11.51 19.07
CA SER A 11 -1.30 11.60 19.93
C SER A 11 -0.13 12.28 19.22
N ARG A 12 0.86 12.70 20.00
CA ARG A 12 2.08 13.36 19.49
C ARG A 12 2.88 12.46 18.57
N SER A 13 3.43 13.07 17.54
CA SER A 13 4.34 12.42 16.59
C SER A 13 5.71 13.10 16.60
N LYS A 14 6.77 12.31 16.39
CA LYS A 14 8.16 12.78 16.36
C LYS A 14 8.72 12.61 14.94
N TYR A 15 9.61 13.54 14.57
CA TYR A 15 10.38 13.39 13.34
C TYR A 15 11.13 12.05 13.34
N LEU A 16 11.05 11.32 12.24
CA LEU A 16 11.69 10.02 12.05
C LEU A 16 12.85 10.11 11.06
N ILE A 17 12.60 10.62 9.87
CA ILE A 17 13.55 10.61 8.74
C ILE A 17 13.05 11.53 7.62
N SER A 18 13.97 12.11 6.87
CA SER A 18 13.69 12.68 5.54
C SER A 18 14.17 11.74 4.43
N LYS A 19 13.32 11.48 3.44
CA LYS A 19 13.67 10.71 2.24
C LYS A 19 13.12 11.41 1.00
N ASP A 20 13.98 11.60 -0.01
CA ASP A 20 13.64 12.23 -1.29
C ASP A 20 12.96 13.62 -1.15
N GLY A 21 13.30 14.37 -0.09
CA GLY A 21 12.76 15.70 0.22
C GLY A 21 11.44 15.69 1.02
N TYR A 22 10.96 14.52 1.45
CA TYR A 22 9.74 14.37 2.24
C TYR A 22 10.06 13.95 3.66
N ASP A 23 9.58 14.72 4.64
CA ASP A 23 9.75 14.44 6.05
C ASP A 23 8.70 13.47 6.57
N HIS A 24 9.16 12.45 7.27
CA HIS A 24 8.30 11.42 7.86
C HIS A 24 8.29 11.55 9.37
N TYR A 25 7.12 11.38 9.95
CA TYR A 25 6.87 11.45 11.38
C TYR A 25 6.31 10.13 11.90
N LEU A 26 6.75 9.75 13.09
CA LEU A 26 6.31 8.53 13.78
C LEU A 26 5.46 8.90 15.00
N CYS A 27 4.24 8.38 15.05
CA CYS A 27 3.37 8.48 16.21
C CYS A 27 3.91 7.65 17.37
N SER A 28 3.98 8.25 18.57
CA SER A 28 4.46 7.59 19.79
C SER A 28 3.51 6.49 20.29
N GLU A 29 2.20 6.61 20.03
CA GLU A 29 1.18 5.70 20.54
C GLU A 29 0.84 4.58 19.56
N CYS A 30 0.28 4.89 18.39
CA CYS A 30 -0.18 3.88 17.44
C CYS A 30 0.89 3.42 16.44
N SER A 31 2.10 4.02 16.49
CA SER A 31 3.23 3.72 15.61
C SER A 31 2.97 4.01 14.11
N PHE A 32 1.98 4.84 13.80
CA PHE A 32 1.74 5.32 12.45
C PHE A 32 2.91 6.16 11.96
N VAL A 33 3.36 5.93 10.73
CA VAL A 33 4.39 6.75 10.07
C VAL A 33 3.76 7.44 8.89
N PHE A 34 3.93 8.75 8.79
CA PHE A 34 3.28 9.55 7.75
C PHE A 34 4.14 10.74 7.29
N VAL A 35 3.89 11.18 6.08
CA VAL A 35 4.53 12.39 5.51
C VAL A 35 3.89 13.63 6.09
N TYR A 36 4.72 14.61 6.49
CA TYR A 36 4.28 15.93 6.94
C TYR A 36 5.27 17.02 6.48
N PRO A 37 4.80 18.19 6.00
CA PRO A 37 3.38 18.54 5.84
C PRO A 37 2.65 17.63 4.85
N SER A 38 1.33 17.53 5.02
CA SER A 38 0.49 16.74 4.10
C SER A 38 0.59 17.31 2.69
N LEU A 39 0.70 16.42 1.72
CA LEU A 39 0.64 16.81 0.32
C LEU A 39 -0.81 17.20 -0.04
N ASN A 40 -0.96 18.26 -0.80
CA ASN A 40 -2.26 18.72 -1.26
C ASN A 40 -2.84 17.68 -2.25
N ARG A 41 -4.17 17.44 -2.20
CA ARG A 41 -4.89 16.50 -3.08
C ARG A 41 -4.69 16.80 -4.56
N GLU A 42 -4.65 18.07 -4.92
CA GLU A 42 -4.44 18.51 -6.29
C GLU A 42 -3.05 18.12 -6.79
N TYR A 43 -2.01 18.30 -5.97
CA TYR A 43 -0.66 17.82 -6.25
C TYR A 43 -0.61 16.31 -6.40
N ILE A 44 -1.27 15.57 -5.52
CA ILE A 44 -1.35 14.10 -5.57
C ILE A 44 -2.01 13.65 -6.88
N SER A 45 -3.15 14.26 -7.24
CA SER A 45 -3.88 13.92 -8.46
C SER A 45 -3.12 14.30 -9.73
N ASN A 46 -2.61 15.55 -9.79
CA ASN A 46 -2.06 16.11 -11.02
C ASN A 46 -0.61 15.72 -11.26
N GLU A 47 0.18 15.49 -10.22
CA GLU A 47 1.61 15.19 -10.34
C GLU A 47 1.92 13.71 -10.10
N ILE A 48 1.30 13.09 -9.09
CA ILE A 48 1.62 11.70 -8.71
C ILE A 48 0.85 10.71 -9.58
N TYR A 49 -0.46 10.91 -9.75
CA TYR A 49 -1.33 10.01 -10.52
C TYR A 49 -1.61 10.49 -11.95
N SER A 50 -0.95 11.56 -12.40
CA SER A 50 -1.10 12.06 -13.76
C SER A 50 -0.59 11.06 -14.80
N GLU A 51 -1.19 11.09 -15.99
CA GLU A 51 -0.75 10.28 -17.14
C GLU A 51 0.69 10.60 -17.59
N LYS A 52 1.21 11.78 -17.22
CA LYS A 52 2.59 12.22 -17.50
C LYS A 52 3.61 11.50 -16.63
N ASN A 53 3.21 10.94 -15.49
CA ASN A 53 4.13 10.27 -14.58
C ASN A 53 4.52 8.89 -15.10
N ASN A 54 5.84 8.58 -15.03
CA ASN A 54 6.38 7.29 -15.48
C ASN A 54 5.80 6.08 -14.73
N TYR A 55 5.30 6.27 -13.51
CA TYR A 55 4.60 5.23 -12.75
C TYR A 55 3.32 4.78 -13.48
N GLN A 56 2.55 5.71 -14.04
CA GLN A 56 1.35 5.43 -14.81
C GLN A 56 1.66 4.99 -16.25
N LYS A 57 2.70 5.55 -16.89
CA LYS A 57 3.12 5.12 -18.25
C LYS A 57 3.47 3.65 -18.34
N ASN A 58 4.02 3.06 -17.28
CA ASN A 58 4.37 1.63 -17.24
C ASN A 58 3.15 0.72 -16.99
N LYS A 59 2.03 1.27 -16.53
CA LYS A 59 0.75 0.54 -16.35
C LYS A 59 -0.15 0.58 -17.59
N LYS A 60 0.34 1.11 -18.72
CA LYS A 60 -0.49 1.26 -19.92
C LYS A 60 -1.21 -0.04 -20.31
N ASN A 61 -2.54 0.02 -20.20
CA ASN A 61 -3.57 -0.66 -21.03
C ASN A 61 -3.22 -2.08 -21.54
N LYS A 62 -2.58 -2.90 -20.71
CA LYS A 62 -2.42 -4.33 -20.98
C LYS A 62 -2.82 -5.10 -19.74
N ILE A 63 -3.93 -5.80 -19.84
CA ILE A 63 -4.15 -6.92 -18.92
C ILE A 63 -3.17 -8.02 -19.38
N VAL A 64 -2.07 -8.14 -18.68
CA VAL A 64 -1.11 -9.25 -18.86
C VAL A 64 -1.38 -10.30 -17.79
N VAL A 65 -2.65 -10.47 -17.41
CA VAL A 65 -2.95 -11.35 -16.29
C VAL A 65 -3.29 -12.73 -16.81
N LYS A 66 -2.43 -13.64 -16.47
CA LYS A 66 -2.67 -15.06 -16.76
C LYS A 66 -3.25 -15.82 -15.56
N ARG A 67 -2.97 -15.38 -14.34
CA ARG A 67 -3.41 -16.06 -13.08
C ARG A 67 -3.41 -15.09 -11.89
N PRO A 68 -4.30 -15.29 -10.91
CA PRO A 68 -4.26 -14.55 -9.66
C PRO A 68 -2.91 -14.71 -8.94
N THR A 69 -2.49 -13.67 -8.27
CA THR A 69 -1.32 -13.72 -7.38
C THR A 69 -1.60 -14.55 -6.12
N ASP A 70 -0.58 -15.04 -5.44
CA ASP A 70 -0.75 -15.78 -4.19
C ASP A 70 -1.58 -15.02 -3.14
N LYS A 71 -1.46 -13.67 -3.09
CA LYS A 71 -2.25 -12.85 -2.16
C LYS A 71 -3.72 -12.84 -2.56
N GLN A 72 -4.04 -12.78 -3.85
CA GLN A 72 -5.41 -12.85 -4.37
C GLN A 72 -6.02 -14.26 -4.19
N GLU A 73 -5.24 -15.34 -4.41
CA GLU A 73 -5.71 -16.71 -4.17
C GLU A 73 -6.09 -16.95 -2.69
N LYS A 74 -5.33 -16.40 -1.74
CA LYS A 74 -5.70 -16.47 -0.32
C LYS A 74 -6.98 -15.72 -0.02
N ILE A 75 -7.21 -14.57 -0.68
CA ILE A 75 -8.45 -13.81 -0.55
C ILE A 75 -9.63 -14.61 -1.11
N PHE A 76 -9.49 -15.24 -2.28
CA PHE A 76 -10.55 -16.06 -2.85
C PHE A 76 -10.89 -17.27 -1.98
N ARG A 77 -9.89 -17.90 -1.36
CA ARG A 77 -10.14 -18.97 -0.36
C ARG A 77 -10.92 -18.43 0.84
N PHE A 78 -10.58 -17.25 1.34
CA PHE A 78 -11.33 -16.61 2.42
C PHE A 78 -12.78 -16.33 2.01
N ILE A 79 -13.01 -15.75 0.82
CA ILE A 79 -14.34 -15.46 0.28
C ILE A 79 -15.16 -16.74 0.12
N SER A 80 -14.57 -17.84 -0.37
CA SER A 80 -15.26 -19.11 -0.51
C SER A 80 -15.71 -19.71 0.81
N LEU A 81 -14.98 -19.48 1.90
CA LEU A 81 -15.31 -19.93 3.25
C LEU A 81 -16.45 -19.10 3.89
N THR A 82 -16.52 -17.81 3.55
CA THR A 82 -17.49 -16.89 4.15
C THR A 82 -18.75 -16.69 3.29
N GLN A 83 -18.76 -17.27 2.07
CA GLN A 83 -19.91 -17.37 1.16
C GLN A 83 -20.58 -16.04 0.75
N GLY A 84 -19.90 -14.90 0.97
CA GLY A 84 -20.33 -13.60 0.44
C GLY A 84 -20.15 -13.54 -1.06
N LYS A 85 -20.93 -12.71 -1.75
CA LYS A 85 -20.97 -12.67 -3.22
C LYS A 85 -20.64 -11.30 -3.83
N SER A 86 -20.85 -10.22 -3.07
CA SER A 86 -20.68 -8.86 -3.58
C SER A 86 -19.38 -8.22 -3.04
N ILE A 87 -18.59 -7.64 -3.94
CA ILE A 87 -17.30 -7.02 -3.63
C ILE A 87 -17.24 -5.62 -4.20
N LEU A 88 -16.75 -4.66 -3.40
CA LEU A 88 -16.30 -3.36 -3.88
C LEU A 88 -14.77 -3.33 -3.87
N ASP A 89 -14.17 -3.16 -5.05
CA ASP A 89 -12.72 -3.03 -5.25
C ASP A 89 -12.35 -1.54 -5.32
N ILE A 90 -11.75 -1.01 -4.24
CA ILE A 90 -11.33 0.39 -4.17
C ILE A 90 -9.88 0.50 -4.65
N GLY A 91 -9.64 1.42 -5.61
CA GLY A 91 -8.38 1.47 -6.34
C GLY A 91 -8.26 0.33 -7.35
N SER A 92 -9.35 0.06 -8.07
CA SER A 92 -9.48 -1.11 -8.96
C SER A 92 -8.50 -1.12 -10.14
N SER A 93 -7.82 0.01 -10.40
CA SER A 93 -6.84 0.13 -11.49
C SER A 93 -7.43 -0.36 -12.83
N ASN A 94 -6.70 -1.21 -13.58
CA ASN A 94 -7.16 -1.78 -14.86
C ASN A 94 -8.25 -2.87 -14.70
N GLY A 95 -8.76 -3.11 -13.50
CA GLY A 95 -9.80 -4.11 -13.25
C GLY A 95 -9.32 -5.56 -13.17
N GLU A 96 -8.03 -5.80 -12.99
CA GLU A 96 -7.44 -7.14 -12.96
C GLU A 96 -8.06 -8.04 -11.88
N PHE A 97 -8.16 -7.53 -10.65
CA PHE A 97 -8.79 -8.27 -9.56
C PHE A 97 -10.29 -8.49 -9.81
N MET A 98 -10.96 -7.51 -10.41
CA MET A 98 -12.38 -7.59 -10.76
C MET A 98 -12.66 -8.70 -11.79
N ILE A 99 -11.77 -8.89 -12.79
CA ILE A 99 -11.88 -9.99 -13.76
C ILE A 99 -11.85 -11.32 -13.04
N PHE A 100 -10.89 -11.53 -12.14
CA PHE A 100 -10.81 -12.76 -11.36
C PHE A 100 -12.03 -12.99 -10.45
N CYS A 101 -12.62 -11.92 -9.92
CA CYS A 101 -13.87 -12.01 -9.17
C CYS A 101 -15.02 -12.50 -10.07
N LYS A 102 -15.19 -11.91 -11.27
CA LYS A 102 -16.21 -12.30 -12.23
C LYS A 102 -16.07 -13.77 -12.69
N GLU A 103 -14.85 -14.21 -12.98
CA GLU A 103 -14.55 -15.60 -13.35
C GLU A 103 -14.96 -16.61 -12.26
N ARG A 104 -15.08 -16.15 -11.01
CA ARG A 104 -15.52 -16.94 -9.84
C ARG A 104 -16.99 -16.73 -9.48
N GLY A 105 -17.76 -16.07 -10.34
CA GLY A 105 -19.18 -15.81 -10.13
C GLY A 105 -19.48 -14.80 -9.01
N LEU A 106 -18.51 -13.92 -8.69
CA LEU A 106 -18.70 -12.86 -7.72
C LEU A 106 -19.23 -11.59 -8.41
N ASP A 107 -20.15 -10.92 -7.76
CA ASP A 107 -20.63 -9.59 -8.15
C ASP A 107 -19.60 -8.55 -7.68
N VAL A 108 -18.95 -7.88 -8.63
CA VAL A 108 -17.86 -6.94 -8.32
C VAL A 108 -18.07 -5.60 -8.98
N LYS A 109 -17.91 -4.53 -8.20
CA LYS A 109 -17.83 -3.14 -8.66
C LYS A 109 -16.49 -2.53 -8.27
N GLY A 110 -16.02 -1.58 -9.07
CA GLY A 110 -14.75 -0.89 -8.86
C GLY A 110 -14.93 0.61 -8.58
N VAL A 111 -13.98 1.18 -7.84
CA VAL A 111 -13.79 2.63 -7.73
C VAL A 111 -12.34 2.93 -8.10
N GLU A 112 -12.13 3.81 -9.09
CA GLU A 112 -10.79 4.16 -9.57
C GLU A 112 -10.70 5.67 -9.86
N ILE A 113 -9.71 6.32 -9.24
CA ILE A 113 -9.54 7.77 -9.38
C ILE A 113 -8.88 8.15 -10.71
N ASN A 114 -8.00 7.29 -11.24
CA ASN A 114 -7.32 7.56 -12.50
C ASN A 114 -8.25 7.24 -13.69
N LYS A 115 -8.54 8.31 -14.47
CA LYS A 115 -9.49 8.21 -15.60
C LYS A 115 -9.03 7.19 -16.65
N SER A 116 -7.76 7.18 -17.03
CA SER A 116 -7.25 6.29 -18.09
C SER A 116 -7.38 4.80 -17.72
N THR A 117 -7.09 4.44 -16.46
CA THR A 117 -7.24 3.05 -15.99
C THR A 117 -8.71 2.67 -15.79
N ALA A 118 -9.54 3.62 -15.32
CA ALA A 118 -10.99 3.40 -15.21
C ALA A 118 -11.65 3.20 -16.58
N ASP A 119 -11.36 4.07 -17.56
CA ASP A 119 -11.86 3.95 -18.93
C ASP A 119 -11.46 2.62 -19.56
N PHE A 120 -10.22 2.17 -19.30
CA PHE A 120 -9.78 0.86 -19.79
C PHE A 120 -10.58 -0.27 -19.14
N ALA A 121 -10.78 -0.27 -17.83
CA ALA A 121 -11.58 -1.28 -17.13
C ALA A 121 -13.04 -1.28 -17.65
N LEU A 122 -13.63 -0.10 -17.86
CA LEU A 122 -14.97 0.06 -18.47
C LEU A 122 -15.03 -0.54 -19.88
N SER A 123 -13.98 -0.36 -20.70
CA SER A 123 -13.91 -0.94 -22.07
C SER A 123 -13.89 -2.48 -22.08
N LEU A 124 -13.56 -3.10 -20.93
CA LEU A 124 -13.61 -4.55 -20.73
C LEU A 124 -14.97 -5.04 -20.19
N GLY A 125 -15.97 -4.16 -20.10
CA GLY A 125 -17.29 -4.50 -19.56
C GLY A 125 -17.31 -4.64 -18.03
N LEU A 126 -16.37 -4.03 -17.33
CA LEU A 126 -16.36 -3.96 -15.86
C LEU A 126 -17.17 -2.76 -15.38
N SER A 127 -17.81 -2.87 -14.22
CA SER A 127 -18.57 -1.78 -13.58
C SER A 127 -17.64 -0.98 -12.69
N VAL A 128 -17.15 0.18 -13.15
CA VAL A 128 -16.21 1.03 -12.42
C VAL A 128 -16.75 2.46 -12.31
N PHE A 129 -16.74 3.00 -11.10
CA PHE A 129 -16.95 4.42 -10.84
C PHE A 129 -15.60 5.14 -11.00
N ASN A 130 -15.53 6.12 -11.89
CA ASN A 130 -14.35 6.96 -12.03
C ASN A 130 -14.44 8.19 -11.14
N GLY A 131 -13.66 8.19 -10.08
CA GLY A 131 -13.60 9.28 -9.10
C GLY A 131 -13.04 8.83 -7.75
N PRO A 132 -12.87 9.76 -6.81
CA PRO A 132 -12.46 9.44 -5.46
C PRO A 132 -13.58 8.71 -4.72
N ILE A 133 -13.21 7.82 -3.79
CA ILE A 133 -14.17 7.03 -3.02
C ILE A 133 -15.13 7.90 -2.19
N GLU A 134 -14.70 9.08 -1.79
CA GLU A 134 -15.54 10.04 -1.06
C GLU A 134 -16.75 10.49 -1.87
N SER A 135 -16.61 10.56 -3.20
CA SER A 135 -17.67 10.93 -4.14
C SER A 135 -18.51 9.74 -4.62
N TYR A 136 -18.13 8.52 -4.24
CA TYR A 136 -18.92 7.34 -4.57
C TYR A 136 -20.18 7.28 -3.71
N ASP A 137 -21.26 7.83 -4.24
CA ASP A 137 -22.57 7.83 -3.56
C ASP A 137 -23.42 6.66 -4.05
N THR A 138 -23.75 5.76 -3.14
CA THR A 138 -24.56 4.57 -3.40
C THR A 138 -25.29 4.10 -2.14
N ARG A 139 -26.50 3.59 -2.32
CA ARG A 139 -27.26 2.89 -1.24
C ARG A 139 -26.88 1.42 -1.15
N GLU A 140 -26.11 0.93 -2.12
CA GLU A 140 -25.70 -0.47 -2.16
C GLU A 140 -24.71 -0.80 -1.05
N LYS A 141 -24.79 -2.00 -0.52
CA LYS A 141 -23.89 -2.55 0.49
C LYS A 141 -23.25 -3.82 -0.02
N PHE A 142 -22.01 -4.04 0.38
CA PHE A 142 -21.17 -5.13 -0.10
C PHE A 142 -20.85 -6.13 1.02
N ASP A 143 -20.68 -7.40 0.66
CA ASP A 143 -20.17 -8.41 1.59
C ASP A 143 -18.70 -8.15 1.91
N TYR A 144 -17.95 -7.65 0.91
CA TYR A 144 -16.54 -7.32 1.03
C TYR A 144 -16.22 -5.95 0.44
N VAL A 145 -15.38 -5.19 1.15
CA VAL A 145 -14.68 -4.01 0.60
C VAL A 145 -13.20 -4.33 0.57
N TYR A 146 -12.61 -4.31 -0.61
CA TYR A 146 -11.23 -4.68 -0.85
C TYR A 146 -10.37 -3.44 -1.17
N LEU A 147 -9.21 -3.35 -0.52
CA LEU A 147 -8.21 -2.30 -0.67
C LEU A 147 -6.85 -2.96 -0.91
N GLY A 148 -6.49 -3.15 -2.17
CA GLY A 148 -5.24 -3.77 -2.57
C GLY A 148 -4.13 -2.77 -2.82
N ASP A 149 -3.27 -2.52 -1.83
CA ASP A 149 -2.20 -1.53 -1.91
C ASP A 149 -2.78 -0.11 -2.22
N VAL A 150 -3.72 0.36 -1.39
CA VAL A 150 -4.43 1.65 -1.52
C VAL A 150 -4.28 2.54 -0.30
N ILE A 151 -4.41 1.99 0.91
CA ILE A 151 -4.47 2.77 2.15
C ILE A 151 -3.19 3.57 2.42
N GLU A 152 -2.05 3.13 1.92
CA GLU A 152 -0.77 3.84 2.01
C GLU A 152 -0.70 5.09 1.13
N HIS A 153 -1.55 5.18 0.12
CA HIS A 153 -1.56 6.28 -0.85
C HIS A 153 -2.49 7.43 -0.47
N VAL A 154 -3.38 7.22 0.50
CA VAL A 154 -4.36 8.24 0.87
C VAL A 154 -3.82 9.18 1.94
N GLU A 155 -4.32 10.41 1.91
CA GLU A 155 -3.99 11.42 2.91
C GLU A 155 -4.62 11.12 4.27
N ASP A 156 -5.87 10.66 4.29
CA ASP A 156 -6.63 10.35 5.50
C ASP A 156 -7.11 8.88 5.50
N PRO A 157 -6.33 7.97 6.10
CA PRO A 157 -6.71 6.57 6.20
C PRO A 157 -7.91 6.33 7.13
N VAL A 158 -8.20 7.24 8.08
CA VAL A 158 -9.36 7.12 8.98
C VAL A 158 -10.65 7.35 8.18
N LEU A 159 -10.67 8.41 7.39
CA LEU A 159 -11.82 8.74 6.53
C LEU A 159 -12.07 7.62 5.51
N LEU A 160 -11.02 7.11 4.87
CA LEU A 160 -11.12 5.99 3.94
C LEU A 160 -11.77 4.76 4.59
N ILE A 161 -11.25 4.28 5.72
CA ILE A 161 -11.78 3.07 6.38
C ILE A 161 -13.19 3.30 6.92
N LYS A 162 -13.52 4.52 7.39
CA LYS A 162 -14.89 4.88 7.77
C LYS A 162 -15.84 4.73 6.58
N LYS A 163 -15.51 5.32 5.42
CA LYS A 163 -16.32 5.19 4.20
C LYS A 163 -16.44 3.72 3.77
N CYS A 164 -15.37 2.93 3.84
CA CYS A 164 -15.41 1.50 3.56
C CYS A 164 -16.39 0.76 4.50
N LYS A 165 -16.34 1.06 5.81
CA LYS A 165 -17.25 0.48 6.80
C LYS A 165 -18.72 0.80 6.49
N ASP A 166 -18.98 2.04 6.06
CA ASP A 166 -20.34 2.49 5.73
C ASP A 166 -20.91 1.77 4.49
N LEU A 167 -20.03 1.31 3.58
CA LEU A 167 -20.41 0.55 2.40
C LEU A 167 -20.56 -0.96 2.65
N LEU A 168 -20.20 -1.46 3.82
CA LEU A 168 -20.38 -2.86 4.17
C LEU A 168 -21.81 -3.18 4.60
N LYS A 169 -22.28 -4.36 4.23
CA LYS A 169 -23.42 -5.02 4.86
C LYS A 169 -23.11 -5.30 6.34
N ASP A 170 -24.14 -5.56 7.13
CA ASP A 170 -23.94 -6.11 8.46
C ASP A 170 -23.24 -7.47 8.37
N ASN A 171 -22.25 -7.69 9.22
CA ASN A 171 -21.33 -8.84 9.16
C ASN A 171 -20.41 -8.89 7.94
N GLY A 172 -20.32 -7.84 7.12
CA GLY A 172 -19.37 -7.73 6.01
C GLY A 172 -17.92 -7.56 6.46
N TYR A 173 -17.00 -7.66 5.52
CA TYR A 173 -15.56 -7.65 5.79
C TYR A 173 -14.82 -6.58 4.99
N ILE A 174 -13.92 -5.85 5.65
CA ILE A 174 -12.89 -5.04 4.98
C ILE A 174 -11.63 -5.90 4.83
N ILE A 175 -11.07 -5.92 3.63
CA ILE A 175 -9.82 -6.60 3.30
C ILE A 175 -8.80 -5.53 2.89
N VAL A 176 -7.76 -5.35 3.69
CA VAL A 176 -6.69 -4.37 3.44
C VAL A 176 -5.39 -5.07 3.17
N ILE A 177 -4.75 -4.78 2.04
CA ILE A 177 -3.37 -5.15 1.76
C ILE A 177 -2.53 -3.88 1.78
N THR A 178 -1.39 -3.89 2.50
CA THR A 178 -0.48 -2.75 2.56
C THR A 178 0.93 -3.19 2.96
N PRO A 179 1.99 -2.45 2.61
CA PRO A 179 3.33 -2.65 3.17
C PRO A 179 3.35 -2.57 4.70
N ASN A 180 4.25 -3.30 5.33
CA ASN A 180 4.31 -3.43 6.79
C ASN A 180 5.69 -3.09 7.34
N LEU A 181 5.77 -2.01 8.10
CA LEU A 181 7.03 -1.58 8.74
C LEU A 181 7.48 -2.50 9.90
N ASP A 182 6.63 -3.42 10.37
CA ASP A 182 7.03 -4.41 11.40
C ASP A 182 7.81 -5.58 10.83
N SER A 183 7.88 -5.72 9.51
CA SER A 183 8.65 -6.79 8.89
C SER A 183 10.12 -6.76 9.30
N VAL A 184 10.73 -7.94 9.39
CA VAL A 184 12.18 -8.07 9.62
C VAL A 184 12.96 -7.31 8.55
N TRP A 185 12.50 -7.39 7.30
CA TRP A 185 13.08 -6.68 6.17
C TRP A 185 13.10 -5.16 6.38
N SER A 186 11.95 -4.57 6.74
CA SER A 186 11.87 -3.13 7.01
C SER A 186 12.80 -2.70 8.15
N LYS A 187 12.88 -3.50 9.22
CA LYS A 187 13.78 -3.22 10.35
C LYS A 187 15.26 -3.33 9.98
N LEU A 188 15.63 -4.29 9.13
CA LEU A 188 17.00 -4.44 8.63
C LEU A 188 17.39 -3.27 7.72
N THR A 189 16.54 -2.91 6.77
CA THR A 189 16.81 -1.79 5.85
C THR A 189 16.83 -0.44 6.57
N TYR A 190 16.05 -0.28 7.65
CA TYR A 190 16.18 0.88 8.54
C TYR A 190 17.55 0.94 9.23
N ARG A 191 18.10 -0.21 9.69
CA ARG A 191 19.46 -0.25 10.26
C ARG A 191 20.51 0.10 9.19
N LEU A 192 20.37 -0.38 7.95
CA LEU A 192 21.24 0.02 6.85
C LEU A 192 21.22 1.53 6.63
N TYR A 193 20.05 2.16 6.68
CA TYR A 193 19.96 3.62 6.65
C TYR A 193 20.66 4.27 7.84
N LYS A 194 20.39 3.80 9.06
CA LYS A 194 20.94 4.40 10.28
C LYS A 194 22.47 4.40 10.30
N TYR A 195 23.10 3.29 9.95
CA TYR A 195 24.54 3.09 10.08
C TYR A 195 25.32 3.42 8.80
N PHE A 196 24.78 3.10 7.63
CA PHE A 196 25.46 3.23 6.35
C PHE A 196 24.88 4.30 5.44
N LYS A 197 23.80 4.97 5.85
CA LYS A 197 23.10 5.99 5.05
C LYS A 197 22.57 5.45 3.70
N ILE A 198 22.37 4.13 3.59
CA ILE A 198 21.68 3.52 2.46
C ILE A 198 20.19 3.87 2.61
N PRO A 199 19.52 4.41 1.59
CA PRO A 199 18.10 4.81 1.70
C PRO A 199 17.21 3.69 2.21
N TRP A 200 16.26 4.02 3.09
CA TRP A 200 15.31 3.04 3.62
C TRP A 200 14.29 2.67 2.56
N SER A 201 14.32 1.41 2.05
CA SER A 201 13.48 0.96 0.96
C SER A 201 11.98 0.89 1.29
N SER A 202 11.63 0.75 2.57
CA SER A 202 10.22 0.62 2.98
C SER A 202 9.42 1.92 2.93
N LEU A 203 10.06 3.05 2.65
CA LEU A 203 9.39 4.34 2.44
C LEU A 203 9.49 4.71 0.96
N GLU A 204 8.38 5.02 0.34
CA GLU A 204 8.30 5.35 -1.09
C GLU A 204 7.58 6.70 -1.34
N PRO A 205 8.09 7.82 -0.76
CA PRO A 205 7.50 9.11 -1.03
C PRO A 205 7.77 9.53 -2.51
N PRO A 206 6.90 10.29 -3.13
CA PRO A 206 5.63 10.81 -2.63
C PRO A 206 4.44 9.83 -2.79
N TYR A 207 4.67 8.61 -3.28
CA TYR A 207 3.60 7.66 -3.56
C TYR A 207 2.97 7.12 -2.26
N HIS A 208 3.79 6.71 -1.29
CA HIS A 208 3.33 6.27 0.02
C HIS A 208 3.33 7.44 1.01
N LEU A 209 2.16 8.01 1.26
CA LEU A 209 1.95 9.08 2.23
C LEU A 209 1.81 8.56 3.65
N SER A 210 1.34 7.33 3.77
CA SER A 210 1.03 6.62 5.00
C SER A 210 1.75 5.27 5.04
N ASN A 211 2.34 4.96 6.18
CA ASN A 211 3.07 3.70 6.34
C ASN A 211 2.63 3.04 7.67
N PHE A 212 2.33 1.77 7.61
CA PHE A 212 1.64 1.06 8.67
C PHE A 212 2.51 0.01 9.35
N LYS A 213 2.27 -0.17 10.64
CA LYS A 213 2.63 -1.36 11.40
C LYS A 213 1.37 -2.13 11.73
N THR A 214 1.50 -3.39 12.12
CA THR A 214 0.35 -4.20 12.55
C THR A 214 -0.43 -3.52 13.70
N LYS A 215 0.27 -2.95 14.69
CA LYS A 215 -0.35 -2.15 15.78
C LYS A 215 -1.18 -0.98 15.25
N THR A 216 -0.69 -0.30 14.22
CA THR A 216 -1.39 0.85 13.60
C THR A 216 -2.71 0.43 12.97
N ILE A 217 -2.72 -0.64 12.19
CA ILE A 217 -3.94 -1.17 11.55
C ILE A 217 -4.93 -1.67 12.60
N GLN A 218 -4.45 -2.36 13.65
CA GLN A 218 -5.31 -2.82 14.75
C GLN A 218 -5.97 -1.64 15.47
N TYR A 219 -5.20 -0.59 15.75
CA TYR A 219 -5.74 0.63 16.36
C TYR A 219 -6.78 1.29 15.47
N LEU A 220 -6.48 1.47 14.18
CA LEU A 220 -7.38 2.07 13.19
C LEU A 220 -8.71 1.31 13.10
N PHE A 221 -8.66 -0.01 13.03
CA PHE A 221 -9.88 -0.81 12.99
C PHE A 221 -10.68 -0.72 14.29
N SER A 222 -10.01 -0.83 15.45
CA SER A 222 -10.69 -0.76 16.76
C SER A 222 -11.34 0.59 16.98
N SER A 223 -10.68 1.69 16.60
CA SER A 223 -11.22 3.07 16.78
C SER A 223 -12.49 3.30 15.95
N LEU A 224 -12.70 2.49 14.91
CA LEU A 224 -13.88 2.51 14.06
C LEU A 224 -14.88 1.37 14.35
N ASN A 225 -14.75 0.67 15.50
CA ASN A 225 -15.58 -0.47 15.86
C ASN A 225 -15.61 -1.58 14.79
N LEU A 226 -14.43 -1.84 14.20
CA LEU A 226 -14.19 -2.98 13.31
C LEU A 226 -13.38 -4.03 14.08
N LYS A 227 -13.82 -5.27 14.07
CA LYS A 227 -13.15 -6.37 14.77
C LYS A 227 -12.14 -7.05 13.85
N MET A 228 -10.85 -7.03 14.20
CA MET A 228 -9.83 -7.80 13.48
C MET A 228 -10.24 -9.29 13.45
N PHE A 229 -10.44 -9.82 12.25
CA PHE A 229 -10.85 -11.20 12.03
C PHE A 229 -9.65 -12.09 11.73
N SER A 230 -8.80 -11.66 10.81
CA SER A 230 -7.62 -12.43 10.39
C SER A 230 -6.51 -11.53 9.87
N LYS A 231 -5.28 -12.04 9.87
CA LYS A 231 -4.17 -11.43 9.15
C LYS A 231 -3.21 -12.51 8.65
N TRP A 232 -2.54 -12.24 7.53
CA TRP A 232 -1.45 -13.09 7.02
C TRP A 232 -0.42 -12.30 6.25
N LYS A 233 0.81 -12.84 6.21
CA LYS A 233 1.90 -12.27 5.43
C LYS A 233 1.78 -12.62 3.95
N ASN A 234 2.20 -11.66 3.13
CA ASN A 234 2.34 -11.83 1.68
C ASN A 234 3.82 -12.14 1.33
N LYS A 235 4.07 -12.56 0.09
CA LYS A 235 5.44 -12.78 -0.41
C LYS A 235 6.26 -11.49 -0.38
N MET A 236 7.57 -11.65 -0.24
CA MET A 236 8.50 -10.54 -0.39
C MET A 236 8.48 -9.98 -1.83
N PRO A 237 8.71 -8.67 -2.00
CA PRO A 237 8.94 -8.09 -3.32
C PRO A 237 10.20 -8.69 -3.97
N THR A 238 10.35 -8.48 -5.26
CA THR A 238 11.55 -8.92 -5.97
C THR A 238 12.75 -8.05 -5.62
N LEU A 239 13.98 -8.61 -5.68
CA LEU A 239 15.19 -7.83 -5.47
C LEU A 239 15.30 -6.64 -6.43
N LYS A 240 14.86 -6.80 -7.67
CA LYS A 240 14.84 -5.71 -8.68
C LYS A 240 13.97 -4.53 -8.21
N TYR A 241 12.79 -4.80 -7.66
CA TYR A 241 11.91 -3.77 -7.10
C TYR A 241 12.57 -3.06 -5.93
N GLU A 242 13.11 -3.82 -4.97
CA GLU A 242 13.79 -3.28 -3.80
C GLU A 242 14.99 -2.38 -4.15
N LEU A 243 15.86 -2.84 -5.05
CA LEU A 243 17.02 -2.04 -5.50
C LEU A 243 16.56 -0.78 -6.26
N GLY A 244 15.45 -0.86 -6.98
CA GLY A 244 14.84 0.29 -7.67
C GLY A 244 14.39 1.39 -6.69
N SER A 245 13.79 1.00 -5.57
CA SER A 245 13.29 1.93 -4.53
C SER A 245 14.40 2.71 -3.79
N LEU A 246 15.65 2.24 -3.85
CA LEU A 246 16.78 2.92 -3.22
C LEU A 246 17.26 4.17 -3.99
N HIS A 247 16.85 4.30 -5.26
CA HIS A 247 17.25 5.42 -6.13
C HIS A 247 18.78 5.68 -6.21
N LEU A 248 19.61 4.69 -5.87
CA LEU A 248 21.08 4.83 -5.81
C LEU A 248 21.70 5.22 -7.16
N VAL A 249 21.15 4.69 -8.26
CA VAL A 249 21.61 5.04 -9.61
C VAL A 249 21.30 6.50 -9.94
N LYS A 250 20.14 7.02 -9.51
CA LYS A 250 19.80 8.44 -9.67
C LYS A 250 20.77 9.33 -8.89
N ARG A 251 21.10 8.92 -7.65
CA ARG A 251 22.07 9.60 -6.80
C ARG A 251 23.45 9.67 -7.47
N TYR A 252 23.96 8.53 -7.99
CA TYR A 252 25.24 8.50 -8.69
C TYR A 252 25.24 9.39 -9.94
N LYS A 253 24.16 9.36 -10.74
CA LYS A 253 24.06 10.20 -11.95
C LYS A 253 24.09 11.70 -11.65
N LYS A 254 23.61 12.11 -10.46
CA LYS A 254 23.62 13.51 -10.01
C LYS A 254 25.05 13.97 -9.62
N GLU A 255 25.80 13.09 -8.97
CA GLU A 255 27.16 13.38 -8.50
C GLU A 255 28.12 12.26 -8.92
N LYS A 256 28.73 12.37 -10.09
CA LYS A 256 29.64 11.36 -10.70
C LYS A 256 31.03 11.38 -10.07
N THR A 257 31.11 11.13 -8.75
CA THR A 257 32.39 11.05 -8.05
C THR A 257 32.79 9.59 -7.80
N MET A 258 34.10 9.30 -7.71
CA MET A 258 34.61 7.96 -7.36
C MET A 258 34.07 7.52 -5.99
N LYS A 259 33.96 8.43 -5.02
CA LYS A 259 33.39 8.16 -3.70
C LYS A 259 31.92 7.68 -3.80
N ASN A 260 31.10 8.35 -4.60
CA ASN A 260 29.72 7.93 -4.82
C ASN A 260 29.63 6.60 -5.57
N PHE A 261 30.51 6.35 -6.51
CA PHE A 261 30.57 5.06 -7.21
C PHE A 261 30.84 3.92 -6.24
N ILE A 262 31.88 4.04 -5.41
CA ILE A 262 32.24 3.04 -4.40
C ILE A 262 31.08 2.83 -3.42
N PHE A 263 30.44 3.92 -2.95
CA PHE A 263 29.27 3.84 -2.06
C PHE A 263 28.12 3.07 -2.70
N VAL A 264 27.80 3.34 -3.97
CA VAL A 264 26.70 2.66 -4.68
C VAL A 264 27.01 1.17 -4.85
N CYS A 265 28.25 0.80 -5.25
CA CYS A 265 28.65 -0.60 -5.35
C CYS A 265 28.56 -1.32 -4.00
N PHE A 266 29.08 -0.71 -2.94
CA PHE A 266 28.98 -1.24 -1.58
C PHE A 266 27.54 -1.43 -1.15
N ALA A 267 26.67 -0.41 -1.35
CA ALA A 267 25.27 -0.47 -1.01
C ALA A 267 24.53 -1.61 -1.76
N PHE A 268 24.78 -1.78 -3.06
CA PHE A 268 24.19 -2.86 -3.86
C PHE A 268 24.59 -4.25 -3.32
N ILE A 269 25.88 -4.45 -3.06
CA ILE A 269 26.40 -5.74 -2.57
C ILE A 269 25.79 -6.06 -1.21
N LEU A 270 25.91 -5.13 -0.25
CA LEU A 270 25.41 -5.32 1.11
C LEU A 270 23.90 -5.56 1.13
N TYR A 271 23.16 -4.76 0.38
CA TYR A 271 21.71 -4.88 0.28
C TYR A 271 21.26 -6.21 -0.32
N THR A 272 21.95 -6.65 -1.39
CA THR A 272 21.67 -7.93 -2.04
C THR A 272 21.95 -9.11 -1.10
N LEU A 273 23.06 -9.10 -0.38
CA LEU A 273 23.40 -10.15 0.58
C LEU A 273 22.33 -10.26 1.68
N ILE A 274 21.97 -9.13 2.29
CA ILE A 274 20.94 -9.09 3.33
C ILE A 274 19.57 -9.51 2.78
N TYR A 275 19.24 -9.11 1.54
CA TYR A 275 18.01 -9.54 0.87
C TYR A 275 17.96 -11.06 0.71
N MET A 276 19.03 -11.69 0.24
CA MET A 276 19.09 -13.14 0.05
C MET A 276 18.92 -13.90 1.37
N ILE A 277 19.62 -13.45 2.42
CA ILE A 277 19.47 -14.02 3.77
C ILE A 277 18.01 -13.86 4.25
N ASN A 278 17.46 -12.66 4.16
CA ASN A 278 16.08 -12.43 4.60
C ASN A 278 15.07 -13.26 3.81
N LYS A 279 15.29 -13.48 2.49
CA LYS A 279 14.43 -14.32 1.65
C LYS A 279 14.42 -15.77 2.09
N ILE A 280 15.58 -16.32 2.48
CA ILE A 280 15.70 -17.70 3.00
C ILE A 280 14.90 -17.84 4.31
N PHE A 281 15.03 -16.88 5.22
CA PHE A 281 14.38 -16.93 6.53
C PHE A 281 12.94 -16.41 6.55
N HIS A 282 12.47 -15.75 5.48
CA HIS A 282 11.13 -15.16 5.39
C HIS A 282 9.98 -16.14 5.75
N PRO A 283 10.02 -17.42 5.39
CA PRO A 283 8.96 -18.37 5.78
C PRO A 283 8.75 -18.45 7.30
N PHE A 284 9.80 -18.28 8.10
CA PHE A 284 9.78 -18.38 9.56
C PHE A 284 9.33 -17.10 10.27
N PHE A 285 9.28 -15.96 9.58
CA PHE A 285 8.87 -14.69 10.19
C PHE A 285 7.34 -14.59 10.29
N ARG A 286 6.85 -14.04 11.41
CA ARG A 286 5.41 -13.79 11.61
C ARG A 286 4.89 -12.64 10.76
N GLU A 287 5.69 -11.59 10.60
CA GLU A 287 5.35 -10.39 9.87
C GLU A 287 6.05 -10.38 8.50
N GLY A 288 5.29 -10.20 7.43
CA GLY A 288 5.81 -10.06 6.06
C GLY A 288 6.08 -8.61 5.70
N PHE A 289 6.78 -8.40 4.59
CA PHE A 289 7.00 -7.08 4.00
C PHE A 289 5.66 -6.38 3.69
N SER A 290 4.73 -7.11 3.12
CA SER A 290 3.33 -6.72 2.96
C SER A 290 2.46 -7.71 3.72
N MET A 291 1.37 -7.20 4.28
CA MET A 291 0.39 -7.98 5.04
C MET A 291 -1.00 -7.81 4.44
N THR A 292 -1.80 -8.83 4.59
CA THR A 292 -3.25 -8.76 4.41
C THR A 292 -3.92 -8.76 5.78
N TYR A 293 -4.77 -7.78 6.00
CA TYR A 293 -5.58 -7.63 7.21
C TYR A 293 -7.06 -7.74 6.85
N ILE A 294 -7.80 -8.51 7.61
CA ILE A 294 -9.25 -8.64 7.46
C ILE A 294 -9.92 -8.22 8.75
N ALA A 295 -10.87 -7.29 8.65
CA ALA A 295 -11.70 -6.90 9.76
C ALA A 295 -13.19 -7.08 9.42
N LYS A 296 -13.98 -7.45 10.42
CA LYS A 296 -15.41 -7.63 10.35
C LYS A 296 -16.12 -6.41 10.93
N LYS A 297 -17.19 -5.98 10.27
CA LYS A 297 -18.13 -4.98 10.78
C LYS A 297 -18.99 -5.53 11.92
#